data_256b823eebe1abb196de60215dd0026b
#
_entry.id   256b823eebe1abb196de60215dd0026b
#
_cell.length_a   1.000
_cell.length_b   1.000
_cell.length_c   1.000
_cell.angle_alpha   90.00
_cell.angle_beta   90.00
_cell.angle_gamma   90.00
#
_symmetry.space_group_name_H-M   'P 1'
#
loop_
_entity.id
_entity.type
_entity.pdbx_description
1 polymer ?
#
loop_
_entity_poly.entity_id
_entity_poly.type
_entity_poly.pdbx_seq_one_letter_code
_entity_poly.pdbx_strand_id
1 'polypeptide(L)'
;MKKAIILILSTALIYGCGSSNDADRQDALPLATEVIDTAISEGELHFAVAAVGNTTGQLWSHSAGHRDAQKTSVAADDNIIQIASMTKLITTIGALQLVERGVLDLDTPITAYVPQLSELRVLEGFDEQDNPILENANRAPTVRELMTHTGGYVYEFWNANAKKASELGVSESLFSGGNYLAAPLAFEAGTAWEYGINTDWLGVIIERISGQRLSVYFDENIFGPLRMVDTFYELPQEKMNRSVTVMARVNDALIELPTLQPAPMAKGSMAHYSGGGGLYSTVADYGRVLQMLLNDGVLDGETLLNPETVDSMFKNNIGDIQLAALGTVMPEVSNTADMSFGNPATFGLGLLLHSEGIEGGRKAYSGSWAGLFNSYYWVDRESKTYGIFGTQILPFFDAASVDTLLKLEQAVYAQNAN
;
A
#
# COMPACT_ATOMS: atom_id res chain seq x y z
N MET A 1 -1.33 74.71 29.05
CA MET A 1 -1.72 73.33 29.28
C MET A 1 -1.24 72.49 28.07
N LYS A 2 -0.06 71.84 28.18
CA LYS A 2 0.51 71.04 27.09
C LYS A 2 0.08 69.60 27.29
N LYS A 3 -0.64 69.03 26.34
CA LYS A 3 -0.96 67.59 26.28
C LYS A 3 0.21 66.80 25.70
N ALA A 4 0.81 65.91 26.50
CA ALA A 4 1.80 64.94 26.04
C ALA A 4 1.06 63.75 25.39
N ILE A 5 1.47 63.44 24.18
CA ILE A 5 1.04 62.21 23.47
C ILE A 5 2.08 61.16 23.76
N ILE A 6 1.67 60.07 24.43
CA ILE A 6 2.54 58.90 24.63
C ILE A 6 2.33 57.97 23.44
N LEU A 7 3.40 57.76 22.66
CA LEU A 7 3.47 56.83 21.57
C LEU A 7 3.90 55.48 22.15
N ILE A 8 2.97 54.50 22.14
CA ILE A 8 3.29 53.10 22.49
C ILE A 8 3.80 52.40 21.23
N LEU A 9 5.10 52.11 21.18
CA LEU A 9 5.68 51.21 20.21
C LEU A 9 5.36 49.78 20.63
N SER A 10 4.47 49.12 19.89
CA SER A 10 4.28 47.68 19.96
C SER A 10 5.31 46.98 19.08
N THR A 11 6.33 46.37 19.67
CA THR A 11 7.22 45.44 19.02
C THR A 11 6.51 44.12 18.73
N ALA A 12 6.13 43.91 17.49
CA ALA A 12 5.67 42.60 17.03
C ALA A 12 6.88 41.67 16.92
N LEU A 13 6.97 40.68 17.81
CA LEU A 13 7.86 39.55 17.63
C LEU A 13 7.31 38.68 16.48
N ILE A 14 7.96 38.79 15.34
CA ILE A 14 7.75 37.84 14.24
C ILE A 14 8.48 36.55 14.64
N TYR A 15 7.72 35.56 15.09
CA TYR A 15 8.21 34.19 15.11
C TYR A 15 8.38 33.72 13.65
N GLY A 16 9.60 33.74 13.19
CA GLY A 16 9.97 33.08 11.93
C GLY A 16 9.78 31.57 12.12
N CYS A 17 8.77 31.00 11.46
CA CYS A 17 8.78 29.57 11.12
C CYS A 17 10.03 29.33 10.29
N GLY A 18 11.02 28.67 10.89
CA GLY A 18 12.18 28.19 10.16
C GLY A 18 11.72 27.18 9.11
N SER A 19 11.76 27.56 7.85
CA SER A 19 11.79 26.59 6.76
C SER A 19 13.10 25.83 6.91
N SER A 20 13.06 24.57 7.37
CA SER A 20 14.18 23.66 7.16
C SER A 20 14.39 23.58 5.65
N ASN A 21 15.58 23.99 5.20
CA ASN A 21 15.93 24.02 3.77
C ASN A 21 15.83 22.61 3.20
N ASP A 22 15.18 22.45 2.04
CA ASP A 22 15.11 21.18 1.31
C ASP A 22 16.52 20.61 1.00
N ALA A 23 17.54 21.48 0.88
CA ALA A 23 18.93 21.10 0.73
C ALA A 23 19.50 20.32 1.95
N ASP A 24 19.13 20.71 3.18
CA ASP A 24 19.64 20.03 4.39
C ASP A 24 19.04 18.61 4.55
N ARG A 25 17.90 18.33 3.90
CA ARG A 25 17.26 17.01 3.93
C ARG A 25 17.87 16.03 2.93
N GLN A 26 18.34 16.50 1.77
CA GLN A 26 19.00 15.66 0.75
C GLN A 26 20.34 15.10 1.24
N ASP A 27 21.08 15.85 2.07
CA ASP A 27 22.36 15.41 2.62
C ASP A 27 22.25 14.47 3.83
N ALA A 28 21.03 14.22 4.34
CA ALA A 28 20.83 13.41 5.54
C ALA A 28 21.19 11.93 5.34
N LEU A 29 20.98 11.36 4.13
CA LEU A 29 21.25 9.97 3.78
C LEU A 29 21.98 9.85 2.43
N PRO A 30 23.27 10.26 2.32
CA PRO A 30 23.97 10.30 1.06
C PRO A 30 24.13 8.93 0.37
N LEU A 31 24.28 7.82 1.13
CA LEU A 31 24.33 6.48 0.52
C LEU A 31 22.97 6.08 -0.09
N ALA A 32 21.87 6.47 0.54
CA ALA A 32 20.54 6.23 0.00
C ALA A 32 20.28 7.03 -1.29
N THR A 33 20.75 8.28 -1.33
CA THR A 33 20.75 9.13 -2.54
C THR A 33 21.55 8.47 -3.66
N GLU A 34 22.79 8.02 -3.39
CA GLU A 34 23.65 7.35 -4.36
C GLU A 34 23.01 6.09 -4.96
N VAL A 35 22.32 5.29 -4.16
CA VAL A 35 21.61 4.08 -4.64
C VAL A 35 20.56 4.44 -5.69
N ILE A 36 19.73 5.44 -5.42
CA ILE A 36 18.68 5.89 -6.35
C ILE A 36 19.29 6.47 -7.63
N ASP A 37 20.26 7.37 -7.49
CA ASP A 37 20.92 8.04 -8.63
C ASP A 37 21.65 7.03 -9.53
N THR A 38 22.27 6.01 -8.94
CA THR A 38 22.94 4.94 -9.68
C THR A 38 21.94 4.15 -10.53
N ALA A 39 20.84 3.68 -9.95
CA ALA A 39 19.81 2.93 -10.68
C ALA A 39 19.22 3.73 -11.87
N ILE A 40 19.08 5.03 -11.73
CA ILE A 40 18.64 5.92 -12.82
C ILE A 40 19.74 6.12 -13.87
N SER A 41 20.99 6.40 -13.44
CA SER A 41 22.11 6.68 -14.37
C SER A 41 22.54 5.46 -15.18
N GLU A 42 22.39 4.26 -14.62
CA GLU A 42 22.63 2.98 -15.30
C GLU A 42 21.46 2.59 -16.23
N GLY A 43 20.34 3.31 -16.17
CA GLY A 43 19.14 3.07 -16.99
C GLY A 43 18.28 1.89 -16.52
N GLU A 44 18.54 1.39 -15.31
CA GLU A 44 17.76 0.31 -14.70
C GLU A 44 16.34 0.76 -14.37
N LEU A 45 16.19 2.00 -13.91
CA LEU A 45 14.90 2.63 -13.61
C LEU A 45 14.70 3.89 -14.46
N HIS A 46 13.45 4.19 -14.77
CA HIS A 46 13.04 5.41 -15.49
C HIS A 46 12.74 6.56 -14.53
N PHE A 47 12.13 6.21 -13.41
CA PHE A 47 11.68 7.08 -12.33
C PHE A 47 11.84 6.33 -11.01
N ALA A 48 12.29 7.04 -10.00
CA ALA A 48 12.25 6.58 -8.62
C ALA A 48 11.95 7.75 -7.68
N VAL A 49 11.20 7.46 -6.63
CA VAL A 49 10.97 8.36 -5.49
C VAL A 49 11.06 7.55 -4.21
N ALA A 50 11.73 8.09 -3.20
CA ALA A 50 11.84 7.45 -1.90
C ALA A 50 11.73 8.46 -0.76
N ALA A 51 11.31 7.97 0.40
CA ALA A 51 11.34 8.73 1.64
C ALA A 51 11.66 7.83 2.82
N VAL A 52 12.37 8.36 3.78
CA VAL A 52 12.69 7.72 5.06
C VAL A 52 12.32 8.68 6.19
N GLY A 53 11.77 8.13 7.26
CA GLY A 53 11.43 8.93 8.42
C GLY A 53 11.41 8.12 9.70
N ASN A 54 11.06 8.79 10.77
CA ASN A 54 10.97 8.21 12.12
C ASN A 54 9.73 8.73 12.86
N THR A 55 9.70 8.57 14.17
CA THR A 55 8.59 9.04 15.03
C THR A 55 8.38 10.55 15.00
N THR A 56 9.38 11.34 14.60
CA THR A 56 9.30 12.82 14.58
C THR A 56 8.95 13.39 13.22
N GLY A 57 9.06 12.61 12.14
CA GLY A 57 8.69 13.01 10.77
C GLY A 57 9.59 12.42 9.70
N GLN A 58 9.40 12.92 8.49
CA GLN A 58 10.25 12.58 7.37
C GLN A 58 11.64 13.20 7.55
N LEU A 59 12.68 12.36 7.53
CA LEU A 59 14.08 12.74 7.69
C LEU A 59 14.75 13.05 6.36
N TRP A 60 14.38 12.27 5.33
CA TRP A 60 14.97 12.32 4.00
C TRP A 60 13.92 11.98 2.96
N SER A 61 14.04 12.58 1.79
CA SER A 61 13.40 12.17 0.55
C SER A 61 14.30 12.45 -0.61
N HIS A 62 14.18 11.64 -1.66
CA HIS A 62 14.89 11.81 -2.90
C HIS A 62 14.10 11.25 -4.06
N SER A 63 14.20 11.95 -5.20
CA SER A 63 13.61 11.53 -6.45
C SER A 63 14.61 11.71 -7.58
N ALA A 64 14.63 10.74 -8.51
CA ALA A 64 15.52 10.82 -9.67
C ALA A 64 14.84 10.26 -10.93
N GLY A 65 15.38 10.62 -12.08
CA GLY A 65 14.85 10.24 -13.38
C GLY A 65 13.76 11.17 -13.89
N HIS A 66 12.78 10.64 -14.59
CA HIS A 66 11.72 11.40 -15.27
C HIS A 66 10.35 10.78 -14.99
N ARG A 67 9.35 11.63 -14.71
CA ARG A 67 7.98 11.18 -14.46
C ARG A 67 7.19 10.87 -15.73
N ASP A 68 7.68 11.21 -16.90
CA ASP A 68 7.04 10.92 -18.20
C ASP A 68 7.98 10.12 -19.12
N ALA A 69 7.38 9.32 -20.00
CA ALA A 69 8.09 8.43 -20.92
C ALA A 69 8.99 9.18 -21.92
N GLN A 70 8.64 10.42 -22.25
CA GLN A 70 9.37 11.27 -23.20
C GLN A 70 10.59 11.96 -22.56
N LYS A 71 10.78 11.79 -21.25
CA LYS A 71 11.85 12.39 -20.46
C LYS A 71 11.86 13.93 -20.52
N THR A 72 10.68 14.55 -20.55
CA THR A 72 10.50 16.01 -20.61
C THR A 72 10.32 16.63 -19.23
N SER A 73 9.92 15.83 -18.24
CA SER A 73 9.63 16.30 -16.89
C SER A 73 10.46 15.51 -15.89
N VAL A 74 11.38 16.20 -15.21
CA VAL A 74 12.22 15.62 -14.16
C VAL A 74 11.38 15.15 -12.99
N ALA A 75 11.81 14.08 -12.32
CA ALA A 75 11.22 13.59 -11.08
C ALA A 75 11.28 14.65 -9.98
N ALA A 76 10.30 14.65 -9.09
CA ALA A 76 10.21 15.50 -7.91
C ALA A 76 9.60 14.71 -6.74
N ASP A 77 9.97 15.08 -5.51
CA ASP A 77 9.55 14.34 -4.29
C ASP A 77 8.04 14.40 -4.06
N ASP A 78 7.37 15.38 -4.65
CA ASP A 78 5.92 15.55 -4.61
C ASP A 78 5.18 14.81 -5.76
N ASN A 79 5.87 13.98 -6.53
CA ASN A 79 5.24 13.23 -7.60
C ASN A 79 4.19 12.25 -7.03
N ILE A 80 3.07 12.20 -7.73
CA ILE A 80 1.93 11.36 -7.37
C ILE A 80 2.02 10.04 -8.13
N ILE A 81 2.09 8.95 -7.38
CA ILE A 81 2.18 7.59 -7.91
C ILE A 81 0.89 6.81 -7.66
N GLN A 82 0.61 5.83 -8.51
CA GLN A 82 -0.39 4.81 -8.24
C GLN A 82 0.18 3.83 -7.22
N ILE A 83 -0.33 3.86 -5.99
CA ILE A 83 0.20 3.02 -4.90
C ILE A 83 -0.36 1.61 -4.88
N ALA A 84 -1.32 1.32 -5.77
CA ALA A 84 -1.93 0.00 -5.94
C ALA A 84 -2.22 -0.68 -4.59
N SER A 85 -1.64 -1.87 -4.34
CA SER A 85 -1.92 -2.66 -3.13
C SER A 85 -1.43 -2.07 -1.82
N MET A 86 -0.64 -1.00 -1.82
CA MET A 86 -0.38 -0.24 -0.59
C MET A 86 -1.68 0.36 -0.01
N THR A 87 -2.74 0.50 -0.82
CA THR A 87 -4.12 0.81 -0.37
C THR A 87 -4.60 -0.11 0.74
N LYS A 88 -4.19 -1.37 0.76
CA LYS A 88 -4.66 -2.37 1.72
C LYS A 88 -4.37 -2.03 3.18
N LEU A 89 -3.24 -1.38 3.45
CA LEU A 89 -2.94 -0.87 4.78
C LEU A 89 -3.95 0.19 5.22
N ILE A 90 -4.30 1.11 4.33
CA ILE A 90 -5.30 2.15 4.58
C ILE A 90 -6.67 1.52 4.89
N THR A 91 -7.08 0.53 4.08
CA THR A 91 -8.34 -0.19 4.28
C THR A 91 -8.35 -0.96 5.59
N THR A 92 -7.23 -1.60 5.94
CA THR A 92 -7.08 -2.31 7.23
C THR A 92 -7.20 -1.34 8.41
N ILE A 93 -6.56 -0.17 8.36
CA ILE A 93 -6.69 0.87 9.38
C ILE A 93 -8.15 1.31 9.51
N GLY A 94 -8.83 1.59 8.39
CA GLY A 94 -10.25 1.95 8.40
C GLY A 94 -11.16 0.91 9.02
N ALA A 95 -10.91 -0.37 8.76
CA ALA A 95 -11.66 -1.46 9.38
C ALA A 95 -11.34 -1.61 10.87
N LEU A 96 -10.07 -1.45 11.27
CA LEU A 96 -9.67 -1.48 12.69
C LEU A 96 -10.30 -0.34 13.49
N GLN A 97 -10.50 0.84 12.92
CA GLN A 97 -11.27 1.91 13.55
C GLN A 97 -12.71 1.48 13.84
N LEU A 98 -13.34 0.69 12.95
CA LEU A 98 -14.68 0.14 13.18
C LEU A 98 -14.68 -0.97 14.24
N VAL A 99 -13.58 -1.73 14.35
CA VAL A 99 -13.38 -2.71 15.42
C VAL A 99 -13.29 -1.99 16.77
N GLU A 100 -12.50 -0.93 16.90
CA GLU A 100 -12.39 -0.13 18.12
C GLU A 100 -13.71 0.53 18.55
N ARG A 101 -14.55 0.88 17.57
CA ARG A 101 -15.91 1.40 17.80
C ARG A 101 -16.90 0.28 18.21
N GLY A 102 -16.50 -0.99 18.19
CA GLY A 102 -17.34 -2.15 18.55
C GLY A 102 -18.43 -2.47 17.54
N VAL A 103 -18.36 -1.97 16.32
CA VAL A 103 -19.35 -2.22 15.25
C VAL A 103 -18.86 -3.25 14.22
N LEU A 104 -17.59 -3.60 14.25
CA LEU A 104 -16.96 -4.68 13.51
C LEU A 104 -16.23 -5.60 14.48
N ASP A 105 -16.27 -6.92 14.26
CA ASP A 105 -15.56 -7.90 15.06
C ASP A 105 -14.65 -8.74 14.18
N LEU A 106 -13.39 -8.92 14.59
CA LEU A 106 -12.35 -9.58 13.79
C LEU A 106 -12.66 -11.06 13.53
N ASP A 107 -13.30 -11.73 14.46
CA ASP A 107 -13.50 -13.18 14.43
C ASP A 107 -14.93 -13.56 13.99
N THR A 108 -15.76 -12.56 13.69
CA THR A 108 -17.10 -12.75 13.14
C THR A 108 -17.03 -13.06 11.64
N PRO A 109 -17.75 -14.10 11.14
CA PRO A 109 -17.86 -14.39 9.72
C PRO A 109 -18.41 -13.20 8.93
N ILE A 110 -17.84 -12.96 7.75
CA ILE A 110 -18.21 -11.80 6.91
C ILE A 110 -19.68 -11.79 6.47
N THR A 111 -20.34 -12.93 6.48
CA THR A 111 -21.79 -13.05 6.19
C THR A 111 -22.67 -12.29 7.15
N ALA A 112 -22.21 -12.00 8.37
CA ALA A 112 -22.92 -11.14 9.31
C ALA A 112 -23.01 -9.69 8.80
N TYR A 113 -22.02 -9.24 8.02
CA TYR A 113 -21.95 -7.89 7.45
C TYR A 113 -22.38 -7.87 5.99
N VAL A 114 -22.18 -8.97 5.27
CA VAL A 114 -22.50 -9.13 3.84
C VAL A 114 -23.35 -10.40 3.64
N PRO A 115 -24.65 -10.39 3.98
CA PRO A 115 -25.51 -11.58 3.93
C PRO A 115 -25.58 -12.25 2.55
N GLN A 116 -25.28 -11.52 1.47
CA GLN A 116 -25.25 -12.06 0.09
C GLN A 116 -24.17 -13.12 -0.10
N LEU A 117 -23.20 -13.20 0.80
CA LEU A 117 -22.13 -14.20 0.80
C LEU A 117 -22.51 -15.49 1.57
N SER A 118 -23.81 -15.74 1.83
CA SER A 118 -24.26 -16.95 2.53
C SER A 118 -24.04 -18.27 1.76
N GLU A 119 -23.85 -18.19 0.43
CA GLU A 119 -23.67 -19.35 -0.45
C GLU A 119 -22.31 -19.36 -1.12
N LEU A 120 -21.25 -19.16 -0.32
CA LEU A 120 -19.88 -19.21 -0.82
C LEU A 120 -19.51 -20.61 -1.33
N ARG A 121 -18.77 -20.64 -2.43
CA ARG A 121 -18.28 -21.84 -3.08
C ARG A 121 -16.76 -21.82 -3.14
N VAL A 122 -16.14 -23.01 -3.03
CA VAL A 122 -14.72 -23.25 -3.27
C VAL A 122 -14.54 -23.85 -4.66
N LEU A 123 -13.64 -23.32 -5.43
CA LEU A 123 -13.24 -23.84 -6.74
C LEU A 123 -12.12 -24.86 -6.55
N GLU A 124 -12.46 -26.15 -6.56
CA GLU A 124 -11.52 -27.27 -6.42
C GLU A 124 -10.70 -27.50 -7.70
N GLY A 125 -11.19 -27.03 -8.85
CA GLY A 125 -10.54 -27.17 -10.13
C GLY A 125 -11.53 -27.29 -11.29
N PHE A 126 -11.14 -28.04 -12.33
CA PHE A 126 -11.94 -28.23 -13.55
C PHE A 126 -11.89 -29.71 -13.94
N ASP A 127 -13.02 -30.20 -14.48
CA ASP A 127 -13.07 -31.54 -15.06
C ASP A 127 -12.40 -31.61 -16.46
N GLU A 128 -12.41 -32.80 -17.07
CA GLU A 128 -11.83 -33.02 -18.40
C GLU A 128 -12.53 -32.25 -19.54
N GLN A 129 -13.70 -31.69 -19.28
CA GLN A 129 -14.50 -30.89 -20.22
C GLN A 129 -14.44 -29.39 -19.90
N ASP A 130 -13.52 -28.99 -19.02
CA ASP A 130 -13.33 -27.61 -18.53
C ASP A 130 -14.53 -27.04 -17.75
N ASN A 131 -15.40 -27.90 -17.19
CA ASN A 131 -16.42 -27.42 -16.28
C ASN A 131 -15.84 -27.18 -14.88
N PRO A 132 -16.21 -26.09 -14.18
CA PRO A 132 -15.72 -25.83 -12.84
C PRO A 132 -16.27 -26.84 -11.82
N ILE A 133 -15.38 -27.40 -11.00
CA ILE A 133 -15.73 -28.23 -9.86
C ILE A 133 -15.88 -27.30 -8.66
N LEU A 134 -17.12 -27.02 -8.28
CA LEU A 134 -17.45 -26.07 -7.22
C LEU A 134 -18.12 -26.80 -6.06
N GLU A 135 -17.53 -26.72 -4.88
CA GLU A 135 -18.08 -27.23 -3.63
C GLU A 135 -18.61 -26.11 -2.73
N ASN A 136 -19.53 -26.40 -1.84
CA ASN A 136 -19.97 -25.41 -0.87
C ASN A 136 -18.88 -25.20 0.16
N ALA A 137 -18.54 -23.96 0.46
CA ALA A 137 -17.58 -23.66 1.51
C ALA A 137 -18.10 -24.15 2.88
N ASN A 138 -17.23 -24.74 3.69
CA ASN A 138 -17.59 -25.20 5.03
C ASN A 138 -18.04 -24.05 5.94
N ARG A 139 -17.47 -22.87 5.76
CA ARG A 139 -17.81 -21.62 6.43
C ARG A 139 -17.39 -20.40 5.62
N ALA A 140 -17.98 -19.28 5.93
CA ALA A 140 -17.47 -18.00 5.42
C ALA A 140 -16.17 -17.60 6.14
N PRO A 141 -15.26 -16.86 5.47
CA PRO A 141 -14.12 -16.27 6.13
C PRO A 141 -14.53 -15.25 7.19
N THR A 142 -13.68 -15.04 8.19
CA THR A 142 -13.82 -13.98 9.18
C THR A 142 -13.21 -12.68 8.68
N VAL A 143 -13.46 -11.57 9.37
CA VAL A 143 -12.85 -10.28 9.08
C VAL A 143 -11.32 -10.34 9.23
N ARG A 144 -10.82 -11.05 10.26
CA ARG A 144 -9.39 -11.33 10.46
C ARG A 144 -8.78 -12.02 9.25
N GLU A 145 -9.45 -13.06 8.74
CA GLU A 145 -8.97 -13.82 7.58
C GLU A 145 -8.96 -13.00 6.28
N LEU A 146 -9.82 -11.99 6.16
CA LEU A 146 -9.69 -11.01 5.07
C LEU A 146 -8.45 -10.13 5.24
N MET A 147 -8.16 -9.65 6.45
CA MET A 147 -6.99 -8.79 6.73
C MET A 147 -5.66 -9.55 6.59
N THR A 148 -5.68 -10.88 6.73
CA THR A 148 -4.49 -11.73 6.73
C THR A 148 -4.29 -12.53 5.46
N HIS A 149 -5.18 -12.40 4.47
CA HIS A 149 -5.19 -13.18 3.22
C HIS A 149 -5.28 -14.70 3.41
N THR A 150 -5.93 -15.13 4.49
CA THR A 150 -6.28 -16.53 4.73
C THR A 150 -7.76 -16.81 4.46
N GLY A 151 -8.49 -15.84 3.88
CA GLY A 151 -9.93 -15.95 3.62
C GLY A 151 -10.32 -16.78 2.39
N GLY A 152 -9.35 -17.22 1.57
CA GLY A 152 -9.60 -18.06 0.39
C GLY A 152 -9.77 -17.28 -0.92
N TYR A 153 -9.86 -15.96 -0.90
CA TYR A 153 -9.91 -15.14 -2.11
C TYR A 153 -8.50 -14.87 -2.65
N VAL A 154 -8.30 -15.10 -3.97
CA VAL A 154 -7.00 -14.99 -4.63
C VAL A 154 -7.04 -14.00 -5.80
N TYR A 155 -5.87 -13.66 -6.33
CA TYR A 155 -5.73 -12.96 -7.60
C TYR A 155 -5.46 -13.93 -8.75
N GLU A 156 -6.11 -13.72 -9.89
CA GLU A 156 -5.97 -14.55 -11.10
C GLU A 156 -4.55 -14.61 -11.65
N PHE A 157 -3.75 -13.60 -11.47
CA PHE A 157 -2.38 -13.56 -11.99
C PHE A 157 -1.34 -14.32 -11.16
N TRP A 158 -1.75 -14.86 -9.99
CA TRP A 158 -0.94 -15.75 -9.15
C TRP A 158 -1.58 -17.12 -8.89
N ASN A 159 -2.82 -17.33 -9.35
CA ASN A 159 -3.51 -18.60 -9.16
C ASN A 159 -4.06 -19.14 -10.49
N ALA A 160 -3.57 -20.34 -10.88
CA ALA A 160 -3.92 -20.92 -12.17
C ALA A 160 -5.40 -21.26 -12.32
N ASN A 161 -6.06 -21.72 -11.25
CA ASN A 161 -7.49 -22.02 -11.28
C ASN A 161 -8.32 -20.74 -11.39
N ALA A 162 -7.94 -19.68 -10.66
CA ALA A 162 -8.60 -18.38 -10.76
C ALA A 162 -8.44 -17.76 -12.16
N LYS A 163 -7.24 -17.86 -12.77
CA LYS A 163 -7.01 -17.44 -14.15
C LYS A 163 -7.91 -18.20 -15.11
N LYS A 164 -7.93 -19.53 -15.02
CA LYS A 164 -8.78 -20.37 -15.87
C LYS A 164 -10.27 -20.07 -15.67
N ALA A 165 -10.71 -19.82 -14.41
CA ALA A 165 -12.07 -19.40 -14.10
C ALA A 165 -12.45 -18.09 -14.79
N SER A 166 -11.55 -17.13 -14.79
CA SER A 166 -11.73 -15.85 -15.49
C SER A 166 -11.81 -16.05 -17.02
N GLU A 167 -10.91 -16.84 -17.62
CA GLU A 167 -10.90 -17.14 -19.04
C GLU A 167 -12.17 -17.87 -19.54
N LEU A 168 -12.74 -18.72 -18.69
CA LEU A 168 -13.98 -19.46 -18.97
C LEU A 168 -15.26 -18.73 -18.57
N GLY A 169 -15.15 -17.51 -18.00
CA GLY A 169 -16.30 -16.72 -17.57
C GLY A 169 -17.02 -17.26 -16.33
N VAL A 170 -16.36 -18.08 -15.53
CA VAL A 170 -16.85 -18.53 -14.20
C VAL A 170 -16.76 -17.39 -13.19
N SER A 171 -15.76 -16.53 -13.32
CA SER A 171 -15.61 -15.27 -12.59
C SER A 171 -15.23 -14.16 -13.57
N GLU A 172 -15.40 -12.92 -13.17
CA GLU A 172 -14.89 -11.79 -13.95
C GLU A 172 -13.44 -11.47 -13.55
N SER A 173 -12.63 -11.07 -14.54
CA SER A 173 -11.25 -10.63 -14.32
C SER A 173 -11.20 -9.33 -13.54
N LEU A 174 -10.21 -9.17 -12.68
CA LEU A 174 -9.88 -7.91 -12.01
C LEU A 174 -9.71 -6.76 -13.02
N PHE A 175 -9.19 -7.08 -14.21
CA PHE A 175 -8.88 -6.09 -15.26
C PHE A 175 -10.04 -5.82 -16.22
N SER A 176 -11.15 -6.56 -16.12
CA SER A 176 -12.31 -6.40 -17.01
C SER A 176 -13.19 -5.19 -16.67
N GLY A 177 -13.03 -4.63 -15.48
CA GLY A 177 -13.94 -3.61 -14.93
C GLY A 177 -15.28 -4.14 -14.48
N GLY A 178 -15.46 -5.47 -14.46
CA GLY A 178 -16.68 -6.16 -14.01
C GLY A 178 -16.69 -6.49 -12.50
N ASN A 179 -17.59 -7.40 -12.12
CA ASN A 179 -17.76 -7.80 -10.72
C ASN A 179 -16.81 -8.93 -10.31
N TYR A 180 -15.52 -8.69 -10.28
CA TYR A 180 -14.50 -9.65 -9.84
C TYR A 180 -14.69 -10.12 -8.38
N LEU A 181 -15.42 -9.38 -7.55
CA LEU A 181 -15.73 -9.75 -6.17
C LEU A 181 -16.61 -11.02 -6.07
N ALA A 182 -17.34 -11.35 -7.14
CA ALA A 182 -18.16 -12.57 -7.17
C ALA A 182 -17.35 -13.87 -7.40
N ALA A 183 -16.03 -13.79 -7.48
CA ALA A 183 -15.16 -14.96 -7.66
C ALA A 183 -15.34 -15.96 -6.50
N PRO A 184 -15.33 -17.30 -6.78
CA PRO A 184 -15.33 -18.32 -5.74
C PRO A 184 -14.04 -18.27 -4.93
N LEU A 185 -14.05 -18.88 -3.74
CA LEU A 185 -12.85 -19.12 -2.96
C LEU A 185 -11.94 -20.12 -3.70
N ALA A 186 -10.65 -19.98 -3.59
CA ALA A 186 -9.68 -20.95 -4.12
C ALA A 186 -9.34 -22.04 -3.11
N PHE A 187 -9.65 -21.84 -1.83
CA PHE A 187 -9.46 -22.80 -0.74
C PHE A 187 -10.37 -22.44 0.43
N GLU A 188 -10.57 -23.39 1.34
CA GLU A 188 -11.34 -23.20 2.57
C GLU A 188 -10.71 -22.15 3.47
N ALA A 189 -11.52 -21.20 3.94
CA ALA A 189 -11.06 -20.11 4.80
C ALA A 189 -10.29 -20.62 6.04
N GLY A 190 -9.12 -20.04 6.29
CA GLY A 190 -8.26 -20.39 7.42
C GLY A 190 -7.36 -21.61 7.20
N THR A 191 -7.33 -22.21 6.01
CA THR A 191 -6.52 -23.42 5.75
C THR A 191 -5.19 -23.14 5.04
N ALA A 192 -5.09 -22.00 4.35
CA ALA A 192 -3.89 -21.58 3.62
C ALA A 192 -3.76 -20.06 3.62
N TRP A 193 -2.61 -19.58 3.19
CA TRP A 193 -2.37 -18.19 2.88
C TRP A 193 -2.14 -18.04 1.37
N GLU A 194 -2.95 -17.20 0.73
CA GLU A 194 -2.71 -16.78 -0.65
C GLU A 194 -3.23 -15.36 -0.87
N TYR A 195 -2.41 -14.54 -1.48
CA TYR A 195 -2.70 -13.13 -1.65
C TYR A 195 -3.79 -12.88 -2.70
N GLY A 196 -4.77 -12.02 -2.38
CA GLY A 196 -5.85 -11.74 -3.32
C GLY A 196 -6.79 -10.62 -2.91
N ILE A 197 -8.02 -10.69 -3.41
CA ILE A 197 -9.07 -9.67 -3.28
C ILE A 197 -9.74 -9.61 -1.89
N ASN A 198 -9.16 -10.26 -0.88
CA ASN A 198 -9.70 -10.28 0.48
C ASN A 198 -10.00 -8.87 1.01
N THR A 199 -9.07 -7.94 0.82
CA THR A 199 -9.20 -6.56 1.34
C THR A 199 -10.21 -5.73 0.55
N ASP A 200 -10.56 -6.13 -0.67
CA ASP A 200 -11.66 -5.51 -1.41
C ASP A 200 -13.00 -5.76 -0.71
N TRP A 201 -13.22 -7.00 -0.24
CA TRP A 201 -14.37 -7.33 0.61
C TRP A 201 -14.37 -6.55 1.93
N LEU A 202 -13.19 -6.32 2.50
CA LEU A 202 -13.08 -5.48 3.69
C LEU A 202 -13.53 -4.03 3.40
N GLY A 203 -13.20 -3.48 2.24
CA GLY A 203 -13.70 -2.19 1.76
C GLY A 203 -15.23 -2.16 1.67
N VAL A 204 -15.85 -3.21 1.10
CA VAL A 204 -17.32 -3.35 1.04
C VAL A 204 -17.94 -3.39 2.44
N ILE A 205 -17.30 -4.07 3.39
CA ILE A 205 -17.76 -4.14 4.78
C ILE A 205 -17.70 -2.75 5.44
N ILE A 206 -16.63 -2.00 5.22
CA ILE A 206 -16.51 -0.61 5.72
C ILE A 206 -17.65 0.25 5.18
N GLU A 207 -17.93 0.22 3.87
CA GLU A 207 -19.03 0.99 3.26
C GLU A 207 -20.39 0.62 3.86
N ARG A 208 -20.65 -0.66 4.09
CA ARG A 208 -21.92 -1.15 4.65
C ARG A 208 -22.14 -0.73 6.09
N ILE A 209 -21.09 -0.84 6.93
CA ILE A 209 -21.18 -0.50 8.35
C ILE A 209 -21.26 1.01 8.55
N SER A 210 -20.43 1.76 7.81
CA SER A 210 -20.37 3.23 7.95
C SER A 210 -21.51 3.94 7.24
N GLY A 211 -22.15 3.32 6.24
CA GLY A 211 -23.11 3.95 5.35
C GLY A 211 -22.49 5.00 4.41
N GLN A 212 -21.17 5.06 4.36
CA GLN A 212 -20.41 5.99 3.53
C GLN A 212 -19.74 5.25 2.38
N ARG A 213 -19.47 5.94 1.26
CA ARG A 213 -18.56 5.43 0.24
C ARG A 213 -17.14 5.37 0.78
N LEU A 214 -16.36 4.39 0.35
CA LEU A 214 -15.02 4.12 0.88
C LEU A 214 -14.10 5.34 0.78
N SER A 215 -14.16 6.08 -0.33
CA SER A 215 -13.40 7.33 -0.50
C SER A 215 -13.76 8.40 0.53
N VAL A 216 -15.06 8.53 0.85
CA VAL A 216 -15.53 9.50 1.86
C VAL A 216 -15.09 9.06 3.26
N TYR A 217 -15.22 7.75 3.55
CA TYR A 217 -14.77 7.22 4.83
C TYR A 217 -13.27 7.47 5.06
N PHE A 218 -12.44 7.23 4.04
CA PHE A 218 -11.00 7.48 4.12
C PHE A 218 -10.68 8.97 4.27
N ASP A 219 -11.33 9.82 3.48
CA ASP A 219 -11.15 11.28 3.57
C ASP A 219 -11.43 11.79 4.99
N GLU A 220 -12.53 11.36 5.62
CA GLU A 220 -12.96 11.86 6.93
C GLU A 220 -12.21 11.23 8.11
N ASN A 221 -11.87 9.93 8.02
CA ASN A 221 -11.34 9.18 9.17
C ASN A 221 -9.83 8.91 9.09
N ILE A 222 -9.18 9.11 7.93
CA ILE A 222 -7.76 8.83 7.74
C ILE A 222 -7.04 10.01 7.09
N PHE A 223 -7.42 10.40 5.86
CA PHE A 223 -6.67 11.39 5.09
C PHE A 223 -6.76 12.79 5.69
N GLY A 224 -7.95 13.22 6.11
CA GLY A 224 -8.13 14.51 6.78
C GLY A 224 -7.35 14.63 8.09
N PRO A 225 -7.53 13.72 9.07
CA PRO A 225 -6.77 13.69 10.30
C PRO A 225 -5.25 13.63 10.09
N LEU A 226 -4.78 12.82 9.13
CA LEU A 226 -3.37 12.71 8.78
C LEU A 226 -2.88 13.80 7.81
N ARG A 227 -3.75 14.72 7.37
CA ARG A 227 -3.41 15.79 6.40
C ARG A 227 -2.79 15.26 5.11
N MET A 228 -3.29 14.13 4.61
CA MET A 228 -2.84 13.49 3.37
C MET A 228 -3.54 14.14 2.17
N VAL A 229 -3.07 15.33 1.79
CA VAL A 229 -3.75 16.18 0.80
C VAL A 229 -3.56 15.73 -0.65
N ASP A 230 -2.62 14.83 -0.88
CA ASP A 230 -2.26 14.27 -2.19
C ASP A 230 -2.58 12.77 -2.29
N THR A 231 -3.52 12.29 -1.46
CA THR A 231 -3.98 10.89 -1.47
C THR A 231 -5.46 10.83 -1.82
N PHE A 232 -5.82 10.09 -2.85
CA PHE A 232 -7.19 10.00 -3.37
C PHE A 232 -7.36 8.80 -4.32
N TYR A 233 -8.60 8.41 -4.57
CA TYR A 233 -8.94 7.45 -5.63
C TYR A 233 -9.04 8.12 -7.00
N GLU A 234 -9.63 9.30 -7.06
CA GLU A 234 -9.83 10.06 -8.30
C GLU A 234 -8.80 11.16 -8.39
N LEU A 235 -7.87 11.02 -9.34
CA LEU A 235 -6.80 12.01 -9.55
C LEU A 235 -7.39 13.35 -10.03
N PRO A 236 -7.26 14.45 -9.26
CA PRO A 236 -7.77 15.74 -9.67
C PRO A 236 -7.04 16.30 -10.90
N GLN A 237 -7.78 16.97 -11.81
CA GLN A 237 -7.20 17.56 -13.04
C GLN A 237 -6.03 18.49 -12.75
N GLU A 238 -6.11 19.28 -11.70
CA GLU A 238 -5.07 20.25 -11.30
C GLU A 238 -3.79 19.58 -10.78
N LYS A 239 -3.86 18.29 -10.43
CA LYS A 239 -2.71 17.51 -9.93
C LYS A 239 -2.09 16.58 -10.99
N MET A 240 -2.69 16.51 -12.19
CA MET A 240 -2.21 15.67 -13.29
C MET A 240 -0.75 15.94 -13.66
N ASN A 241 -0.30 17.19 -13.56
CA ASN A 241 1.07 17.58 -13.88
C ASN A 241 2.12 17.02 -12.93
N ARG A 242 1.72 16.37 -11.82
CA ARG A 242 2.61 15.69 -10.86
C ARG A 242 2.49 14.15 -10.95
N SER A 243 1.56 13.62 -11.73
CA SER A 243 1.41 12.17 -11.87
C SER A 243 2.53 11.55 -12.69
N VAL A 244 2.84 10.31 -12.40
CA VAL A 244 3.92 9.54 -13.03
C VAL A 244 3.37 8.54 -14.03
N THR A 245 3.98 8.49 -15.20
CA THR A 245 3.68 7.54 -16.27
C THR A 245 4.00 6.10 -15.84
N VAL A 246 3.08 5.17 -16.13
CA VAL A 246 3.33 3.74 -15.93
C VAL A 246 4.12 3.20 -17.12
N MET A 247 5.22 2.53 -16.83
CA MET A 247 6.10 1.87 -17.77
C MET A 247 5.98 0.34 -17.66
N ALA A 248 6.33 -0.37 -18.71
CA ALA A 248 6.50 -1.82 -18.67
C ALA A 248 7.92 -2.19 -19.12
N ARG A 249 8.54 -3.14 -18.42
CA ARG A 249 9.81 -3.74 -18.85
C ARG A 249 9.50 -4.89 -19.82
N VAL A 250 9.92 -4.72 -21.05
CA VAL A 250 9.77 -5.73 -22.11
C VAL A 250 11.12 -5.92 -22.78
N ASN A 251 11.68 -7.14 -22.72
CA ASN A 251 13.01 -7.45 -23.26
C ASN A 251 14.08 -6.42 -22.81
N ASP A 252 14.15 -6.16 -21.52
CA ASP A 252 15.05 -5.19 -20.85
C ASP A 252 14.81 -3.71 -21.20
N ALA A 253 13.91 -3.39 -22.12
CA ALA A 253 13.53 -2.03 -22.42
C ALA A 253 12.31 -1.57 -21.61
N LEU A 254 12.33 -0.32 -21.14
CA LEU A 254 11.19 0.31 -20.51
C LEU A 254 10.36 1.04 -21.58
N ILE A 255 9.11 0.62 -21.74
CA ILE A 255 8.15 1.19 -22.68
C ILE A 255 6.93 1.73 -21.94
N GLU A 256 6.32 2.79 -22.44
CA GLU A 256 5.07 3.34 -21.90
C GLU A 256 3.93 2.33 -22.05
N LEU A 257 3.09 2.19 -21.02
CA LEU A 257 1.93 1.32 -21.02
C LEU A 257 0.63 2.15 -21.10
N PRO A 258 0.12 2.45 -22.32
CA PRO A 258 -0.94 3.46 -22.51
C PRO A 258 -2.24 3.16 -21.76
N THR A 259 -2.55 1.88 -21.53
CA THR A 259 -3.82 1.43 -20.91
C THR A 259 -3.89 1.67 -19.41
N LEU A 260 -2.76 1.93 -18.74
CA LEU A 260 -2.67 2.12 -17.29
C LEU A 260 -2.20 3.53 -16.89
N GLN A 261 -2.21 4.47 -17.84
CA GLN A 261 -1.79 5.83 -17.55
C GLN A 261 -2.74 6.53 -16.60
N PRO A 262 -2.21 7.36 -15.68
CA PRO A 262 -3.05 8.23 -14.87
C PRO A 262 -3.97 9.09 -15.74
N ALA A 263 -5.23 9.18 -15.35
CA ALA A 263 -6.19 10.03 -16.01
C ALA A 263 -6.98 10.84 -14.97
N PRO A 264 -7.34 12.09 -15.27
CA PRO A 264 -8.10 12.91 -14.34
C PRO A 264 -9.52 12.38 -14.21
N MET A 265 -10.02 12.36 -12.98
CA MET A 265 -11.38 11.95 -12.66
C MET A 265 -12.03 12.94 -11.72
N ALA A 266 -13.32 13.18 -11.93
CA ALA A 266 -14.11 14.03 -11.01
C ALA A 266 -14.37 13.28 -9.70
N LYS A 267 -14.25 13.96 -8.57
CA LYS A 267 -14.51 13.39 -7.25
C LYS A 267 -15.91 12.77 -7.17
N GLY A 268 -16.02 11.54 -6.71
CA GLY A 268 -17.27 10.80 -6.59
C GLY A 268 -17.75 10.15 -7.89
N SER A 269 -16.97 10.19 -8.98
CA SER A 269 -17.37 9.65 -10.29
C SER A 269 -17.19 8.14 -10.43
N MET A 270 -16.33 7.51 -9.63
CA MET A 270 -16.12 6.06 -9.68
C MET A 270 -17.36 5.29 -9.21
N ALA A 271 -17.74 4.24 -9.92
CA ALA A 271 -18.85 3.39 -9.54
C ALA A 271 -18.54 2.55 -8.29
N HIS A 272 -17.31 2.12 -8.15
CA HIS A 272 -16.81 1.29 -7.05
C HIS A 272 -15.40 1.75 -6.64
N TYR A 273 -15.11 1.69 -5.34
CA TYR A 273 -13.81 1.93 -4.76
C TYR A 273 -13.23 0.63 -4.23
N SER A 274 -12.11 0.20 -4.79
CA SER A 274 -11.43 -1.03 -4.35
C SER A 274 -10.76 -0.81 -2.97
N GLY A 275 -11.07 -1.68 -2.02
CA GLY A 275 -10.32 -1.72 -0.76
C GLY A 275 -8.91 -2.33 -0.93
N GLY A 276 -8.70 -3.06 -2.01
CA GLY A 276 -7.42 -3.71 -2.31
C GLY A 276 -6.47 -2.91 -3.19
N GLY A 277 -6.92 -1.75 -3.75
CA GLY A 277 -6.11 -0.97 -4.68
C GLY A 277 -6.75 0.35 -5.09
N GLY A 278 -6.14 1.03 -6.08
CA GLY A 278 -6.73 2.18 -6.76
C GLY A 278 -6.40 3.55 -6.20
N LEU A 279 -5.76 3.65 -5.04
CA LEU A 279 -5.30 4.94 -4.52
C LEU A 279 -4.08 5.47 -5.27
N TYR A 280 -4.08 6.77 -5.46
CA TYR A 280 -2.91 7.59 -5.75
C TYR A 280 -2.39 8.20 -4.45
N SER A 281 -1.08 8.39 -4.32
CA SER A 281 -0.47 9.07 -3.17
C SER A 281 0.91 9.63 -3.50
N THR A 282 1.48 10.38 -2.58
CA THR A 282 2.90 10.76 -2.55
C THR A 282 3.62 10.01 -1.44
N VAL A 283 4.96 9.93 -1.50
CA VAL A 283 5.76 9.35 -0.41
C VAL A 283 5.61 10.14 0.89
N ALA A 284 5.38 11.45 0.80
CA ALA A 284 5.16 12.31 1.96
C ALA A 284 3.84 11.98 2.67
N ASP A 285 2.74 11.85 1.93
CA ASP A 285 1.43 11.51 2.50
C ASP A 285 1.43 10.10 3.08
N TYR A 286 1.93 9.12 2.31
CA TYR A 286 1.98 7.75 2.80
C TYR A 286 2.90 7.59 4.01
N GLY A 287 3.99 8.37 4.07
CA GLY A 287 4.89 8.46 5.24
C GLY A 287 4.17 8.86 6.52
N ARG A 288 3.10 9.68 6.45
CA ARG A 288 2.30 10.05 7.63
C ARG A 288 1.54 8.87 8.22
N VAL A 289 1.08 7.94 7.38
CA VAL A 289 0.47 6.67 7.85
C VAL A 289 1.51 5.83 8.59
N LEU A 290 2.71 5.70 8.04
CA LEU A 290 3.77 4.90 8.63
C LEU A 290 4.29 5.54 9.93
N GLN A 291 4.40 6.87 9.97
CA GLN A 291 4.75 7.63 11.17
C GLN A 291 3.68 7.46 12.27
N MET A 292 2.40 7.48 11.92
CA MET A 292 1.30 7.22 12.84
C MET A 292 1.43 5.83 13.47
N LEU A 293 1.77 4.80 12.68
CA LEU A 293 2.00 3.45 13.21
C LEU A 293 3.23 3.37 14.11
N LEU A 294 4.33 4.10 13.80
CA LEU A 294 5.50 4.21 14.69
C LEU A 294 5.20 4.92 16.00
N ASN A 295 4.18 5.79 16.02
CA ASN A 295 3.73 6.55 17.17
C ASN A 295 2.50 5.89 17.85
N ASP A 296 2.40 4.57 17.76
CA ASP A 296 1.36 3.78 18.43
C ASP A 296 -0.07 4.28 18.17
N GLY A 297 -0.32 4.70 16.92
CA GLY A 297 -1.63 5.10 16.41
C GLY A 297 -1.94 6.59 16.47
N VAL A 298 -0.98 7.43 16.90
CA VAL A 298 -1.18 8.88 17.08
C VAL A 298 -0.26 9.69 16.16
N LEU A 299 -0.80 10.74 15.53
CA LEU A 299 -0.01 11.72 14.79
C LEU A 299 -0.60 13.13 14.92
N ASP A 300 0.24 14.14 15.18
CA ASP A 300 -0.13 15.57 15.29
C ASP A 300 -1.29 15.84 16.30
N GLY A 301 -1.43 14.99 17.31
CA GLY A 301 -2.49 15.06 18.32
C GLY A 301 -3.79 14.35 17.93
N GLU A 302 -3.87 13.79 16.72
CA GLU A 302 -4.99 12.96 16.26
C GLU A 302 -4.72 11.49 16.59
N THR A 303 -5.67 10.81 17.19
CA THR A 303 -5.62 9.37 17.47
C THR A 303 -6.44 8.63 16.42
N LEU A 304 -5.77 7.86 15.57
CA LEU A 304 -6.41 7.06 14.52
C LEU A 304 -6.72 5.65 15.01
N LEU A 305 -5.81 5.08 15.80
CA LEU A 305 -5.93 3.75 16.41
C LEU A 305 -5.39 3.81 17.84
N ASN A 306 -5.86 2.91 18.69
CA ASN A 306 -5.29 2.72 20.01
C ASN A 306 -3.95 1.94 19.94
N PRO A 307 -3.03 2.12 20.89
CA PRO A 307 -1.75 1.39 20.92
C PRO A 307 -1.90 -0.14 20.86
N GLU A 308 -2.88 -0.69 21.56
CA GLU A 308 -3.16 -2.13 21.58
C GLU A 308 -3.59 -2.65 20.21
N THR A 309 -4.33 -1.84 19.46
CA THR A 309 -4.74 -2.17 18.07
C THR A 309 -3.52 -2.16 17.15
N VAL A 310 -2.67 -1.14 17.25
CA VAL A 310 -1.40 -1.10 16.50
C VAL A 310 -0.54 -2.30 16.85
N ASP A 311 -0.38 -2.63 18.14
CA ASP A 311 0.37 -3.82 18.56
C ASP A 311 -0.17 -5.12 17.96
N SER A 312 -1.50 -5.23 17.81
CA SER A 312 -2.12 -6.41 17.20
C SER A 312 -1.79 -6.55 15.72
N MET A 313 -1.56 -5.44 15.01
CA MET A 313 -1.17 -5.46 13.59
C MET A 313 0.21 -6.10 13.39
N PHE A 314 1.12 -5.93 14.36
CA PHE A 314 2.50 -6.43 14.30
C PHE A 314 2.71 -7.78 15.02
N LYS A 315 1.64 -8.56 15.20
CA LYS A 315 1.69 -9.93 15.72
C LYS A 315 1.35 -10.93 14.63
N ASN A 316 1.82 -12.17 14.78
CA ASN A 316 1.38 -13.27 13.93
C ASN A 316 -0.13 -13.50 14.10
N ASN A 317 -0.89 -13.25 13.05
CA ASN A 317 -2.35 -13.43 13.01
C ASN A 317 -2.79 -14.62 12.13
N ILE A 318 -1.86 -15.42 11.62
CA ILE A 318 -2.13 -16.60 10.79
C ILE A 318 -1.71 -17.93 11.45
N GLY A 319 -1.19 -17.87 12.68
CA GLY A 319 -0.75 -19.06 13.41
C GLY A 319 0.38 -19.80 12.71
N ASP A 320 0.21 -21.10 12.48
CA ASP A 320 1.20 -21.97 11.86
C ASP A 320 1.10 -22.02 10.31
N ILE A 321 0.19 -21.26 9.71
CA ILE A 321 0.06 -21.17 8.25
C ILE A 321 1.33 -20.54 7.68
N GLN A 322 1.91 -21.22 6.69
CA GLN A 322 3.14 -20.78 6.04
C GLN A 322 2.85 -19.84 4.88
N LEU A 323 3.66 -18.80 4.76
CA LEU A 323 3.67 -17.95 3.55
C LEU A 323 4.42 -18.69 2.44
N ALA A 324 3.93 -18.54 1.22
CA ALA A 324 4.60 -19.03 0.03
C ALA A 324 4.88 -17.88 -0.93
N ALA A 325 5.90 -18.04 -1.78
CA ALA A 325 6.12 -17.13 -2.89
C ALA A 325 4.90 -17.15 -3.83
N LEU A 326 4.56 -15.98 -4.35
CA LEU A 326 3.45 -15.80 -5.30
C LEU A 326 3.92 -16.23 -6.70
N GLY A 327 3.63 -17.47 -7.08
CA GLY A 327 4.00 -18.04 -8.38
C GLY A 327 3.19 -17.40 -9.51
N THR A 328 3.85 -16.75 -10.46
CA THR A 328 3.14 -16.09 -11.56
C THR A 328 2.53 -17.04 -12.56
N VAL A 329 1.33 -16.71 -13.01
CA VAL A 329 0.67 -17.33 -14.19
C VAL A 329 0.35 -16.29 -15.27
N MET A 330 0.68 -15.01 -15.03
CA MET A 330 0.57 -13.88 -15.96
C MET A 330 1.85 -13.02 -15.86
N PRO A 331 2.94 -13.43 -16.54
CA PRO A 331 4.25 -12.79 -16.40
C PRO A 331 4.29 -11.32 -16.87
N GLU A 332 3.33 -10.90 -17.72
CA GLU A 332 3.17 -9.50 -18.12
C GLU A 332 2.65 -8.61 -16.97
N VAL A 333 2.02 -9.19 -15.96
CA VAL A 333 1.50 -8.48 -14.78
C VAL A 333 2.46 -8.56 -13.61
N SER A 334 3.02 -9.76 -13.35
CA SER A 334 3.91 -10.00 -12.22
C SER A 334 4.94 -11.08 -12.53
N ASN A 335 6.16 -10.88 -12.06
CA ASN A 335 7.10 -11.99 -11.87
C ASN A 335 6.68 -12.85 -10.67
N THR A 336 7.29 -14.01 -10.49
CA THR A 336 7.18 -14.75 -9.23
C THR A 336 7.75 -13.90 -8.12
N ALA A 337 6.96 -13.65 -7.07
CA ALA A 337 7.28 -12.68 -6.04
C ALA A 337 7.42 -13.36 -4.66
N ASP A 338 8.63 -13.37 -4.12
CA ASP A 338 8.89 -13.70 -2.73
C ASP A 338 9.02 -12.40 -1.91
N MET A 339 7.91 -11.98 -1.32
CA MET A 339 7.86 -10.75 -0.50
C MET A 339 8.59 -10.89 0.83
N SER A 340 9.01 -12.10 1.22
CA SER A 340 9.86 -12.33 2.38
C SER A 340 11.35 -12.08 2.09
N PHE A 341 11.72 -11.95 0.83
CA PHE A 341 13.10 -11.83 0.36
C PHE A 341 13.99 -12.96 0.90
N GLY A 342 13.43 -14.19 1.01
CA GLY A 342 14.13 -15.36 1.52
C GLY A 342 14.29 -15.41 3.06
N ASN A 343 13.64 -14.50 3.80
CA ASN A 343 13.71 -14.48 5.27
C ASN A 343 12.45 -15.11 5.88
N PRO A 344 12.52 -15.63 7.13
CA PRO A 344 11.33 -16.10 7.84
C PRO A 344 10.31 -14.98 8.00
N ALA A 345 9.06 -15.25 7.61
CA ALA A 345 7.99 -14.26 7.64
C ALA A 345 6.66 -14.87 8.05
N THR A 346 5.78 -14.03 8.59
CA THR A 346 4.39 -14.33 8.92
C THR A 346 3.51 -13.16 8.49
N PHE A 347 2.21 -13.19 8.80
CA PHE A 347 1.31 -12.12 8.44
C PHE A 347 0.58 -11.56 9.67
N GLY A 348 0.61 -10.26 9.80
CA GLY A 348 -0.14 -9.49 10.78
C GLY A 348 -1.48 -9.01 10.23
N LEU A 349 -2.10 -8.01 10.85
CA LEU A 349 -3.30 -7.41 10.28
C LEU A 349 -2.90 -6.40 9.20
N GLY A 350 -3.01 -6.81 7.94
CA GLY A 350 -2.69 -5.99 6.76
C GLY A 350 -1.20 -5.77 6.49
N LEU A 351 -0.31 -6.50 7.13
CA LEU A 351 1.15 -6.39 7.04
C LEU A 351 1.81 -7.75 6.93
N LEU A 352 2.75 -7.92 5.99
CA LEU A 352 3.73 -8.99 6.06
C LEU A 352 4.74 -8.62 7.17
N LEU A 353 5.08 -9.58 8.02
CA LEU A 353 6.01 -9.42 9.14
C LEU A 353 7.23 -10.30 8.96
N HIS A 354 8.42 -9.70 8.89
CA HIS A 354 9.68 -10.43 8.88
C HIS A 354 10.02 -10.87 10.31
N SER A 355 9.78 -12.14 10.65
CA SER A 355 9.87 -12.62 12.04
C SER A 355 11.27 -12.53 12.63
N GLU A 356 12.31 -12.59 11.81
CA GLU A 356 13.72 -12.47 12.22
C GLU A 356 14.37 -11.17 11.72
N GLY A 357 13.64 -10.34 10.99
CA GLY A 357 14.15 -9.15 10.31
C GLY A 357 14.87 -9.49 9.00
N ILE A 358 15.61 -8.51 8.48
CA ILE A 358 16.46 -8.64 7.28
C ILE A 358 17.87 -8.23 7.66
N GLU A 359 18.87 -9.04 7.29
CA GLU A 359 20.28 -8.76 7.59
C GLU A 359 20.71 -7.42 6.97
N GLY A 360 21.26 -6.54 7.79
CA GLY A 360 21.65 -5.19 7.37
C GLY A 360 20.47 -4.22 7.13
N GLY A 361 19.24 -4.66 7.40
CA GLY A 361 18.01 -3.90 7.20
C GLY A 361 17.12 -3.88 8.44
N ARG A 362 15.82 -3.93 8.20
CA ARG A 362 14.76 -3.85 9.22
C ARG A 362 14.85 -4.97 10.27
N LYS A 363 14.45 -4.65 11.49
CA LYS A 363 14.47 -5.56 12.64
C LYS A 363 13.31 -6.56 12.62
N ALA A 364 13.38 -7.53 13.54
CA ALA A 364 12.34 -8.55 13.69
C ALA A 364 10.95 -7.95 13.88
N TYR A 365 9.94 -8.60 13.31
CA TYR A 365 8.54 -8.18 13.31
C TYR A 365 8.29 -6.79 12.69
N SER A 366 9.19 -6.29 11.85
CA SER A 366 8.90 -5.13 11.01
C SER A 366 7.82 -5.46 10.00
N GLY A 367 6.86 -4.54 9.84
CA GLY A 367 5.76 -4.67 8.90
C GLY A 367 6.12 -4.11 7.52
N SER A 368 5.64 -4.75 6.46
CA SER A 368 5.87 -4.26 5.09
C SER A 368 4.78 -4.73 4.13
N TRP A 369 4.70 -4.10 2.97
CA TRP A 369 3.97 -4.57 1.79
C TRP A 369 4.42 -3.79 0.56
N ALA A 370 3.70 -4.05 -0.57
CA ALA A 370 4.03 -3.44 -1.86
C ALA A 370 2.78 -3.06 -2.67
N GLY A 371 3.01 -2.34 -3.76
CA GLY A 371 2.04 -2.04 -4.81
C GLY A 371 2.50 -2.59 -6.15
N LEU A 372 1.54 -2.94 -7.00
CA LEU A 372 1.72 -3.62 -8.27
C LEU A 372 2.74 -2.95 -9.21
N PHE A 373 2.88 -1.63 -9.14
CA PHE A 373 3.81 -0.86 -9.96
C PHE A 373 5.21 -0.72 -9.34
N ASN A 374 5.64 -1.70 -8.53
CA ASN A 374 6.91 -1.71 -7.80
C ASN A 374 7.05 -0.50 -6.87
N SER A 375 6.05 -0.29 -6.04
CA SER A 375 6.11 0.59 -4.88
C SER A 375 6.12 -0.26 -3.60
N TYR A 376 6.89 0.16 -2.60
CA TYR A 376 7.16 -0.64 -1.41
C TYR A 376 7.20 0.26 -0.18
N TYR A 377 6.87 -0.31 0.99
CA TYR A 377 7.08 0.35 2.28
C TYR A 377 7.49 -0.65 3.35
N TRP A 378 8.16 -0.15 4.37
CA TRP A 378 8.40 -0.87 5.61
C TRP A 378 8.21 0.03 6.82
N VAL A 379 7.87 -0.58 7.95
CA VAL A 379 7.75 0.04 9.26
C VAL A 379 8.48 -0.80 10.26
N ASP A 380 9.54 -0.28 10.84
CA ASP A 380 10.36 -0.91 11.86
C ASP A 380 10.14 -0.21 13.20
N ARG A 381 9.30 -0.80 14.05
CA ARG A 381 8.95 -0.23 15.36
C ARG A 381 10.10 -0.31 16.36
N GLU A 382 11.02 -1.29 16.22
CA GLU A 382 12.20 -1.43 17.08
C GLU A 382 13.20 -0.31 16.79
N SER A 383 13.58 -0.10 15.54
CA SER A 383 14.47 0.99 15.13
C SER A 383 13.76 2.35 15.02
N LYS A 384 12.43 2.38 15.17
CA LYS A 384 11.59 3.57 15.01
C LYS A 384 11.78 4.25 13.66
N THR A 385 11.92 3.45 12.60
CA THR A 385 12.21 3.90 11.24
C THR A 385 11.15 3.38 10.28
N TYR A 386 10.73 4.19 9.34
CA TYR A 386 9.96 3.76 8.18
C TYR A 386 10.68 4.16 6.90
N GLY A 387 10.40 3.42 5.83
CA GLY A 387 10.82 3.80 4.50
C GLY A 387 9.76 3.50 3.45
N ILE A 388 9.82 4.26 2.37
CA ILE A 388 8.98 4.12 1.20
C ILE A 388 9.88 4.24 -0.02
N PHE A 389 9.65 3.38 -0.98
CA PHE A 389 10.28 3.44 -2.29
C PHE A 389 9.21 3.19 -3.36
N GLY A 390 9.19 3.99 -4.40
CA GLY A 390 8.23 3.87 -5.48
C GLY A 390 8.87 4.09 -6.85
N THR A 391 8.54 3.16 -7.74
CA THR A 391 8.65 3.32 -9.18
C THR A 391 7.24 3.28 -9.78
N GLN A 392 7.11 3.19 -11.11
CA GLN A 392 5.83 2.95 -11.78
C GLN A 392 6.10 2.00 -12.96
N ILE A 393 6.58 0.79 -12.65
CA ILE A 393 7.02 -0.21 -13.61
C ILE A 393 6.22 -1.51 -13.44
N LEU A 394 5.83 -2.16 -14.53
CA LEU A 394 5.40 -3.56 -14.63
C LEU A 394 6.48 -4.38 -15.36
N PRO A 395 6.51 -5.72 -15.14
CA PRO A 395 5.72 -6.49 -14.18
C PRO A 395 6.08 -6.18 -12.73
N PHE A 396 5.18 -6.51 -11.81
CA PHE A 396 5.47 -6.47 -10.38
C PHE A 396 6.66 -7.38 -10.04
N PHE A 397 7.38 -7.03 -8.99
CA PHE A 397 8.60 -7.71 -8.54
C PHE A 397 9.68 -7.66 -9.64
N ASP A 398 9.80 -6.51 -10.29
CA ASP A 398 10.87 -6.21 -11.26
C ASP A 398 12.23 -6.27 -10.58
N ALA A 399 13.17 -7.00 -11.16
CA ALA A 399 14.45 -7.30 -10.53
C ALA A 399 15.25 -6.04 -10.17
N ALA A 400 15.28 -5.03 -11.07
CA ALA A 400 15.98 -3.78 -10.82
C ALA A 400 15.32 -2.97 -9.70
N SER A 401 13.98 -2.95 -9.67
CA SER A 401 13.22 -2.29 -8.61
C SER A 401 13.45 -2.93 -7.24
N VAL A 402 13.48 -4.27 -7.18
CA VAL A 402 13.74 -5.03 -5.94
C VAL A 402 15.18 -4.85 -5.47
N ASP A 403 16.15 -4.92 -6.36
CA ASP A 403 17.56 -4.71 -6.05
C ASP A 403 17.81 -3.30 -5.49
N THR A 404 17.21 -2.28 -6.13
CA THR A 404 17.27 -0.89 -5.66
C THR A 404 16.63 -0.74 -4.28
N LEU A 405 15.46 -1.33 -4.04
CA LEU A 405 14.79 -1.34 -2.73
C LEU A 405 15.70 -1.90 -1.63
N LEU A 406 16.30 -3.08 -1.86
CA LEU A 406 17.11 -3.76 -0.84
C LEU A 406 18.40 -2.98 -0.56
N LYS A 407 19.05 -2.44 -1.58
CA LYS A 407 20.23 -1.57 -1.43
C LYS A 407 19.88 -0.27 -0.70
N LEU A 408 18.74 0.35 -1.03
CA LEU A 408 18.23 1.54 -0.34
C LEU A 408 18.02 1.26 1.15
N GLU A 409 17.34 0.17 1.48
CA GLU A 409 17.11 -0.22 2.87
C GLU A 409 18.44 -0.43 3.61
N GLN A 410 19.39 -1.19 3.04
CA GLN A 410 20.72 -1.38 3.63
C GLN A 410 21.46 -0.06 3.85
N ALA A 411 21.40 0.86 2.89
CA ALA A 411 22.02 2.19 3.01
C ALA A 411 21.41 3.01 4.17
N VAL A 412 20.09 2.94 4.35
CA VAL A 412 19.38 3.60 5.47
C VAL A 412 19.85 3.07 6.82
N TYR A 413 19.90 1.75 6.99
CA TYR A 413 20.29 1.14 8.27
C TYR A 413 21.81 1.25 8.55
N ALA A 414 22.65 1.23 7.53
CA ALA A 414 24.10 1.44 7.70
C ALA A 414 24.42 2.84 8.21
N GLN A 415 23.65 3.85 7.83
CA GLN A 415 23.85 5.23 8.28
C GLN A 415 23.23 5.54 9.65
N ASN A 416 22.15 4.83 10.02
CA ASN A 416 21.53 4.97 11.34
C ASN A 416 22.30 4.22 12.46
N ALA A 417 23.27 3.38 12.10
CA ALA A 417 24.10 2.62 13.07
C ALA A 417 25.29 3.42 13.61
N ASN A 418 25.54 4.62 13.11
CA ASN A 418 26.59 5.55 13.54
C ASN A 418 26.01 6.74 14.29
#